data_ed9c3a0763e3adf4229c9e1496c24682
#
_entry.id   ed9c3a0763e3adf4229c9e1496c24682
#
_cell.length_a   1.000
_cell.length_b   1.000
_cell.length_c   1.000
_cell.angle_alpha   90.00
_cell.angle_beta   90.00
_cell.angle_gamma   90.00
#
_symmetry.space_group_name_H-M   'P 1'
#
loop_
_entity.id
_entity.type
_entity.pdbx_description
1 polymer ?
#
loop_
_entity_poly.entity_id
_entity_poly.type
_entity_poly.pdbx_seq_one_letter_code
_entity_poly.pdbx_strand_id
1 'polypeptide(L)'
;IIERDAMLHLADYIDVNCKVMIITDDGVPERYQKQVLAQCPQGYLHVCRHGEGAKSFPVYQQICEKLLQLNFSRKDRILALGGGVIGDLSGFVAATFKRGMKFASIPTTTLSQIDSSIGGKVAVNLGEVKNVIGTFYHPEVVLIDLNTLRTLPKRHYYNDLWRRSRQE
;
A
#
# COMPACT_ATOMS: atom_id res chain seq x y z
N ILE A 1 8.44 -9.76 6.54
CA ILE A 1 9.87 -9.78 6.13
C ILE A 1 10.44 -8.40 6.41
N ILE A 2 11.55 -8.34 7.12
CA ILE A 2 12.26 -7.10 7.45
C ILE A 2 13.70 -7.27 6.95
N GLU A 3 14.04 -6.56 5.88
CA GLU A 3 15.34 -6.70 5.24
C GLU A 3 15.68 -5.42 4.47
N ARG A 4 16.99 -5.13 4.35
CA ARG A 4 17.44 -4.05 3.47
C ARG A 4 17.40 -4.53 2.03
N ASP A 5 17.01 -3.64 1.12
CA ASP A 5 16.90 -3.91 -0.31
C ASP A 5 15.84 -4.97 -0.68
N ALA A 6 14.98 -5.38 0.27
CA ALA A 6 13.89 -6.33 0.01
C ALA A 6 13.00 -5.89 -1.17
N MET A 7 12.80 -4.59 -1.30
CA MET A 7 12.03 -3.99 -2.38
C MET A 7 12.64 -4.22 -3.77
N LEU A 8 13.93 -4.52 -3.87
CA LEU A 8 14.64 -4.79 -5.13
C LEU A 8 14.53 -6.24 -5.58
N HIS A 9 13.97 -7.13 -4.75
CA HIS A 9 13.91 -8.59 -4.98
C HIS A 9 12.50 -9.13 -4.78
N LEU A 10 11.49 -8.47 -5.37
CA LEU A 10 10.07 -8.82 -5.16
C LEU A 10 9.75 -10.27 -5.51
N ALA A 11 10.36 -10.81 -6.57
CA ALA A 11 10.10 -12.17 -7.03
C ALA A 11 10.49 -13.25 -6.02
N ASP A 12 11.35 -12.92 -5.04
CA ASP A 12 11.72 -13.84 -3.96
C ASP A 12 10.60 -13.98 -2.91
N TYR A 13 9.65 -13.05 -2.89
CA TYR A 13 8.63 -12.95 -1.85
C TYR A 13 7.20 -13.05 -2.37
N ILE A 14 6.94 -12.60 -3.60
CA ILE A 14 5.62 -12.63 -4.24
C ILE A 14 5.72 -13.10 -5.69
N ASP A 15 4.66 -13.71 -6.19
CA ASP A 15 4.55 -14.01 -7.62
C ASP A 15 4.32 -12.70 -8.39
N VAL A 16 5.26 -12.35 -9.25
CA VAL A 16 5.21 -11.18 -10.14
C VAL A 16 4.80 -11.52 -11.58
N ASN A 17 4.54 -12.80 -11.89
CA ASN A 17 4.17 -13.27 -13.23
C ASN A 17 2.67 -13.14 -13.55
N CYS A 18 1.92 -12.51 -12.68
CA CYS A 18 0.53 -12.10 -12.90
C CYS A 18 0.46 -10.58 -13.15
N LYS A 19 -0.73 -10.06 -13.44
CA LYS A 19 -0.92 -8.60 -13.41
C LYS A 19 -0.78 -8.09 -12.00
N VAL A 20 0.00 -7.03 -11.82
CA VAL A 20 0.21 -6.37 -10.54
C VAL A 20 -0.20 -4.90 -10.65
N MET A 21 -1.19 -4.49 -9.87
CA MET A 21 -1.52 -3.08 -9.69
C MET A 21 -0.77 -2.53 -8.50
N ILE A 22 0.21 -1.69 -8.76
CA ILE A 22 0.95 -0.96 -7.73
C ILE A 22 0.19 0.31 -7.41
N ILE A 23 -0.31 0.44 -6.19
CA ILE A 23 -0.99 1.63 -5.68
C ILE A 23 -0.01 2.36 -4.78
N THR A 24 0.24 3.62 -5.09
CA THR A 24 1.18 4.48 -4.38
C THR A 24 0.66 5.92 -4.34
N ASP A 25 1.42 6.84 -3.76
CA ASP A 25 1.13 8.26 -3.79
C ASP A 25 2.34 9.08 -4.24
N ASP A 26 2.10 10.35 -4.58
CA ASP A 26 3.12 11.29 -5.07
C ASP A 26 4.11 11.76 -3.98
N GLY A 27 3.91 11.35 -2.73
CA GLY A 27 4.87 11.53 -1.63
C GLY A 27 5.95 10.44 -1.58
N VAL A 28 5.71 9.29 -2.23
CA VAL A 28 6.69 8.21 -2.36
C VAL A 28 7.68 8.57 -3.48
N PRO A 29 9.00 8.53 -3.22
CA PRO A 29 9.99 8.83 -4.26
C PRO A 29 9.78 8.04 -5.54
N GLU A 30 9.80 8.73 -6.68
CA GLU A 30 9.57 8.13 -8.00
C GLU A 30 10.54 6.97 -8.30
N ARG A 31 11.77 7.04 -7.79
CA ARG A 31 12.74 5.96 -7.94
C ARG A 31 12.24 4.64 -7.35
N TYR A 32 11.52 4.66 -6.22
CA TYR A 32 10.95 3.44 -5.62
C TYR A 32 9.81 2.91 -6.47
N GLN A 33 8.96 3.80 -6.99
CA GLN A 33 7.88 3.44 -7.89
C GLN A 33 8.42 2.71 -9.14
N LYS A 34 9.47 3.27 -9.75
CA LYS A 34 10.14 2.70 -10.93
C LYS A 34 10.82 1.36 -10.62
N GLN A 35 11.50 1.25 -9.49
CA GLN A 35 12.18 0.02 -9.07
C GLN A 35 11.20 -1.14 -8.87
N VAL A 36 10.06 -0.87 -8.24
CA VAL A 36 9.02 -1.87 -8.02
C VAL A 36 8.35 -2.25 -9.34
N LEU A 37 7.97 -1.26 -10.15
CA LEU A 37 7.30 -1.49 -11.44
C LEU A 37 8.18 -2.31 -12.41
N ALA A 38 9.49 -2.04 -12.44
CA ALA A 38 10.43 -2.73 -13.32
C ALA A 38 10.54 -4.23 -13.06
N GLN A 39 10.16 -4.69 -11.88
CA GLN A 39 10.18 -6.11 -11.50
C GLN A 39 8.88 -6.85 -11.85
N CYS A 40 7.85 -6.14 -12.29
CA CYS A 40 6.54 -6.70 -12.61
C CYS A 40 6.33 -6.67 -14.13
N PRO A 41 6.48 -7.80 -14.86
CA PRO A 41 6.35 -7.84 -16.32
C PRO A 41 4.98 -7.35 -16.82
N GLN A 42 3.93 -7.55 -16.04
CA GLN A 42 2.58 -7.06 -16.27
C GLN A 42 2.16 -6.08 -15.16
N GLY A 43 3.07 -5.18 -14.81
CA GLY A 43 2.86 -4.17 -13.77
C GLY A 43 2.13 -2.94 -14.30
N TYR A 44 1.26 -2.39 -13.45
CA TYR A 44 0.54 -1.13 -13.67
C TYR A 44 0.71 -0.25 -12.44
N LEU A 45 0.82 1.04 -12.64
CA LEU A 45 1.00 2.00 -11.58
C LEU A 45 -0.23 2.91 -11.46
N HIS A 46 -0.73 3.07 -10.24
CA HIS A 46 -1.74 4.07 -9.88
C HIS A 46 -1.16 4.97 -8.79
N VAL A 47 -0.94 6.24 -9.13
CA VAL A 47 -0.38 7.24 -8.22
C VAL A 47 -1.50 8.12 -7.69
N CYS A 48 -1.78 8.03 -6.40
CA CYS A 48 -2.71 8.90 -5.70
C CYS A 48 -2.03 10.22 -5.31
N ARG A 49 -2.82 11.24 -5.05
CA ARG A 49 -2.33 12.40 -4.33
C ARG A 49 -2.04 12.00 -2.87
N HIS A 50 -0.89 12.38 -2.32
CA HIS A 50 -0.56 12.07 -0.93
C HIS A 50 -1.52 12.73 0.06
N GLY A 51 -1.63 12.13 1.23
CA GLY A 51 -2.47 12.61 2.33
C GLY A 51 -3.78 11.84 2.49
N GLU A 52 -4.50 12.14 3.56
CA GLU A 52 -5.70 11.42 3.99
C GLU A 52 -6.84 11.45 2.95
N GLY A 53 -6.88 12.48 2.11
CA GLY A 53 -7.89 12.62 1.04
C GLY A 53 -7.88 11.50 0.00
N ALA A 54 -6.75 10.78 -0.15
CA ALA A 54 -6.68 9.61 -1.02
C ALA A 54 -7.57 8.45 -0.52
N LYS A 55 -7.80 8.37 0.79
CA LYS A 55 -8.57 7.32 1.44
C LYS A 55 -10.07 7.58 1.38
N SER A 56 -10.60 7.71 0.16
CA SER A 56 -11.97 8.12 -0.12
C SER A 56 -12.64 7.21 -1.14
N PHE A 57 -13.98 7.20 -1.16
CA PHE A 57 -14.76 6.45 -2.16
C PHE A 57 -14.49 6.86 -3.60
N PRO A 58 -14.36 8.15 -3.96
CA PRO A 58 -14.02 8.53 -5.32
C PRO A 58 -12.70 7.93 -5.81
N VAL A 59 -11.65 7.95 -4.98
CA VAL A 59 -10.34 7.35 -5.32
C VAL A 59 -10.44 5.83 -5.38
N TYR A 60 -11.13 5.20 -4.44
CA TYR A 60 -11.43 3.77 -4.47
C TYR A 60 -12.13 3.36 -5.76
N GLN A 61 -13.16 4.10 -6.16
CA GLN A 61 -13.89 3.85 -7.40
C GLN A 61 -12.99 3.96 -8.63
N GLN A 62 -12.16 5.01 -8.72
CA GLN A 62 -11.21 5.19 -9.81
C GLN A 62 -10.26 3.99 -9.97
N ILE A 63 -9.76 3.48 -8.85
CA ILE A 63 -8.89 2.30 -8.87
C ILE A 63 -9.66 1.06 -9.35
N CYS A 64 -10.87 0.83 -8.85
CA CYS A 64 -11.69 -0.30 -9.26
C CYS A 64 -12.05 -0.24 -10.76
N GLU A 65 -12.39 0.93 -11.28
CA GLU A 65 -12.66 1.14 -12.71
C GLU A 65 -11.43 0.84 -13.56
N LYS A 66 -10.24 1.27 -13.11
CA LYS A 66 -8.98 0.97 -13.79
C LYS A 66 -8.68 -0.54 -13.80
N LEU A 67 -8.93 -1.23 -12.69
CA LEU A 67 -8.78 -2.68 -12.61
C LEU A 67 -9.72 -3.41 -13.59
N LEU A 68 -10.96 -2.93 -13.73
CA LEU A 68 -11.91 -3.47 -14.71
C LEU A 68 -11.45 -3.23 -16.15
N GLN A 69 -11.03 -2.01 -16.48
CA GLN A 69 -10.55 -1.66 -17.82
C GLN A 69 -9.32 -2.49 -18.23
N LEU A 70 -8.46 -2.83 -17.29
CA LEU A 70 -7.26 -3.63 -17.50
C LEU A 70 -7.51 -5.15 -17.37
N ASN A 71 -8.77 -5.58 -17.21
CA ASN A 71 -9.17 -6.96 -17.07
C ASN A 71 -8.45 -7.71 -15.94
N PHE A 72 -8.30 -7.08 -14.78
CA PHE A 72 -7.79 -7.75 -13.60
C PHE A 72 -8.76 -8.82 -13.11
N SER A 73 -8.20 -9.93 -12.66
CA SER A 73 -8.92 -11.08 -12.09
C SER A 73 -8.54 -11.31 -10.62
N ARG A 74 -9.21 -12.23 -9.96
CA ARG A 74 -8.88 -12.64 -8.58
C ARG A 74 -7.49 -13.29 -8.46
N LYS A 75 -6.91 -13.76 -9.56
CA LYS A 75 -5.56 -14.34 -9.60
C LYS A 75 -4.46 -13.30 -9.65
N ASP A 76 -4.82 -12.07 -10.04
CA ASP A 76 -3.91 -10.94 -10.09
C ASP A 76 -3.70 -10.33 -8.70
N ARG A 77 -2.82 -9.35 -8.59
CA ARG A 77 -2.34 -8.85 -7.31
C ARG A 77 -2.49 -7.33 -7.19
N ILE A 78 -2.85 -6.88 -5.99
CA ILE A 78 -2.68 -5.50 -5.53
C ILE A 78 -1.39 -5.43 -4.71
N LEU A 79 -0.56 -4.43 -4.98
CA LEU A 79 0.66 -4.13 -4.24
C LEU A 79 0.60 -2.69 -3.73
N ALA A 80 0.53 -2.53 -2.42
CA ALA A 80 0.62 -1.21 -1.79
C ALA A 80 2.08 -0.79 -1.64
N LEU A 81 2.42 0.40 -2.11
CA LEU A 81 3.73 1.02 -1.93
C LEU A 81 3.53 2.41 -1.30
N GLY A 82 3.63 2.53 0.01
CA GLY A 82 3.37 3.81 0.67
C GLY A 82 3.19 3.74 2.17
N GLY A 83 2.66 4.81 2.74
CA GLY A 83 2.29 4.89 4.15
C GLY A 83 0.97 4.20 4.47
N GLY A 84 0.47 4.42 5.70
CA GLY A 84 -0.76 3.81 6.19
C GLY A 84 -2.01 4.11 5.35
N VAL A 85 -2.11 5.32 4.80
CA VAL A 85 -3.22 5.71 3.92
C VAL A 85 -3.28 4.82 2.67
N ILE A 86 -2.12 4.61 2.03
CA ILE A 86 -2.01 3.74 0.84
C ILE A 86 -2.24 2.27 1.21
N GLY A 87 -1.72 1.83 2.35
CA GLY A 87 -1.95 0.47 2.84
C GLY A 87 -3.43 0.17 3.07
N ASP A 88 -4.14 1.06 3.77
CA ASP A 88 -5.57 0.94 4.06
C ASP A 88 -6.42 0.94 2.79
N LEU A 89 -6.18 1.91 1.89
CA LEU A 89 -6.90 2.03 0.62
C LEU A 89 -6.67 0.80 -0.27
N SER A 90 -5.42 0.41 -0.44
CA SER A 90 -5.03 -0.73 -1.29
C SER A 90 -5.59 -2.06 -0.76
N GLY A 91 -5.52 -2.26 0.55
CA GLY A 91 -6.07 -3.43 1.20
C GLY A 91 -7.59 -3.48 1.10
N PHE A 92 -8.28 -2.35 1.19
CA PHE A 92 -9.73 -2.27 1.00
C PHE A 92 -10.13 -2.57 -0.46
N VAL A 93 -9.38 -2.06 -1.44
CA VAL A 93 -9.55 -2.43 -2.85
C VAL A 93 -9.37 -3.94 -3.03
N ALA A 94 -8.29 -4.50 -2.50
CA ALA A 94 -8.01 -5.93 -2.62
C ALA A 94 -9.07 -6.81 -1.95
N ALA A 95 -9.59 -6.39 -0.79
CA ALA A 95 -10.60 -7.12 -0.05
C ALA A 95 -11.97 -7.15 -0.75
N THR A 96 -12.30 -6.11 -1.52
CA THR A 96 -13.64 -5.88 -2.06
C THR A 96 -13.76 -6.11 -3.56
N PHE A 97 -12.71 -5.78 -4.34
CA PHE A 97 -12.74 -5.99 -5.78
C PHE A 97 -12.89 -7.48 -6.10
N LYS A 98 -13.93 -7.81 -6.87
CA LYS A 98 -14.31 -9.21 -7.20
C LYS A 98 -14.38 -10.14 -5.98
N ARG A 99 -14.71 -9.59 -4.80
CA ARG A 99 -14.81 -10.31 -3.51
C ARG A 99 -13.47 -10.85 -3.00
N GLY A 100 -12.39 -10.24 -3.36
CA GLY A 100 -11.06 -10.51 -2.84
C GLY A 100 -10.03 -10.79 -3.93
N MET A 101 -8.89 -10.12 -3.80
CA MET A 101 -7.69 -10.31 -4.61
C MET A 101 -6.50 -10.58 -3.71
N LYS A 102 -5.44 -11.11 -4.28
CA LYS A 102 -4.15 -11.21 -3.59
C LYS A 102 -3.62 -9.81 -3.27
N PHE A 103 -3.07 -9.65 -2.07
CA PHE A 103 -2.59 -8.38 -1.57
C PHE A 103 -1.21 -8.52 -0.93
N ALA A 104 -0.31 -7.61 -1.25
CA ALA A 104 0.99 -7.45 -0.60
C ALA A 104 1.24 -5.98 -0.28
N SER A 105 2.07 -5.71 0.72
CA SER A 105 2.35 -4.35 1.18
C SER A 105 3.84 -4.09 1.33
N ILE A 106 4.28 -2.93 0.82
CA ILE A 106 5.61 -2.36 1.03
C ILE A 106 5.43 -1.03 1.78
N PRO A 107 5.40 -1.06 3.12
CA PRO A 107 5.21 0.14 3.92
C PRO A 107 6.47 1.02 3.87
N THR A 108 6.30 2.32 3.64
CA THR A 108 7.41 3.27 3.45
C THR A 108 7.55 4.31 4.56
N THR A 109 6.65 4.33 5.53
CA THR A 109 6.72 5.23 6.69
C THR A 109 6.96 4.44 7.98
N THR A 110 7.53 5.09 8.99
CA THR A 110 7.80 4.44 10.28
C THR A 110 6.53 3.84 10.89
N LEU A 111 5.45 4.61 10.94
CA LEU A 111 4.18 4.15 11.50
C LEU A 111 3.61 2.96 10.72
N SER A 112 3.68 2.99 9.39
CA SER A 112 3.18 1.88 8.58
C SER A 112 4.02 0.61 8.73
N GLN A 113 5.32 0.73 8.92
CA GLN A 113 6.21 -0.41 9.14
C GLN A 113 6.01 -1.09 10.49
N ILE A 114 5.64 -0.32 11.53
CA ILE A 114 5.55 -0.82 12.90
C ILE A 114 4.12 -1.28 13.25
N ASP A 115 3.10 -0.65 12.70
CA ASP A 115 1.71 -0.78 13.17
C ASP A 115 0.73 -1.07 12.03
N SER A 116 0.46 -0.11 11.16
CA SER A 116 -0.71 -0.19 10.27
C SER A 116 -0.64 -1.29 9.21
N SER A 117 0.54 -1.74 8.80
CA SER A 117 0.69 -2.83 7.83
C SER A 117 0.51 -4.24 8.42
N ILE A 118 0.54 -4.37 9.74
CA ILE A 118 0.57 -5.67 10.43
C ILE A 118 -0.82 -6.09 10.90
N GLY A 119 -1.65 -5.14 11.29
CA GLY A 119 -2.95 -5.43 11.93
C GLY A 119 -4.06 -5.93 11.00
N GLY A 120 -3.85 -5.94 9.69
CA GLY A 120 -4.84 -6.38 8.72
C GLY A 120 -6.10 -5.52 8.65
N LYS A 121 -6.15 -4.38 9.33
CA LYS A 121 -7.25 -3.41 9.26
C LYS A 121 -7.12 -2.59 8.00
N VAL A 122 -8.13 -2.60 7.16
CA VAL A 122 -8.17 -1.83 5.91
C VAL A 122 -9.49 -1.06 5.84
N ALA A 123 -9.44 0.19 5.41
CA ALA A 123 -10.62 1.05 5.44
C ALA A 123 -10.52 2.24 4.48
N VAL A 124 -11.67 2.83 4.22
CA VAL A 124 -11.82 4.14 3.58
C VAL A 124 -12.67 5.05 4.46
N ASN A 125 -12.57 6.34 4.21
CA ASN A 125 -13.32 7.37 4.93
C ASN A 125 -14.66 7.60 4.23
N LEU A 126 -15.66 8.00 5.00
CA LEU A 126 -16.98 8.41 4.50
C LEU A 126 -17.22 9.87 4.92
N GLY A 127 -17.12 10.79 3.95
CA GLY A 127 -17.15 12.22 4.26
C GLY A 127 -16.05 12.60 5.25
N GLU A 128 -16.40 13.25 6.33
CA GLU A 128 -15.47 13.66 7.39
C GLU A 128 -15.13 12.53 8.40
N VAL A 129 -15.84 11.40 8.32
CA VAL A 129 -15.65 10.30 9.28
C VAL A 129 -14.58 9.34 8.76
N LYS A 130 -13.49 9.21 9.54
CA LYS A 130 -12.36 8.37 9.19
C LYS A 130 -12.60 6.91 9.55
N ASN A 131 -12.07 6.01 8.68
CA ASN A 131 -11.99 4.56 8.91
C ASN A 131 -13.33 3.88 9.23
N VAL A 132 -14.44 4.44 8.76
CA VAL A 132 -15.79 3.95 9.10
C VAL A 132 -16.25 2.80 8.21
N ILE A 133 -15.76 2.72 7.00
CA ILE A 133 -16.05 1.63 6.07
C ILE A 133 -14.79 0.82 5.84
N GLY A 134 -14.78 -0.41 6.32
CA GLY A 134 -13.60 -1.25 6.22
C GLY A 134 -13.86 -2.70 6.56
N THR A 135 -12.80 -3.46 6.58
CA THR A 135 -12.80 -4.88 6.91
C THR A 135 -11.43 -5.30 7.45
N PHE A 136 -11.34 -6.55 7.90
CA PHE A 136 -10.06 -7.19 8.19
C PHE A 136 -9.60 -7.95 6.94
N TYR A 137 -8.46 -7.59 6.39
CA TYR A 137 -7.88 -8.25 5.23
C TYR A 137 -6.35 -8.24 5.32
N HIS A 138 -5.77 -9.39 5.61
CA HIS A 138 -4.32 -9.50 5.80
C HIS A 138 -3.60 -9.58 4.46
N PRO A 139 -2.52 -8.84 4.28
CA PRO A 139 -1.62 -9.05 3.14
C PRO A 139 -0.95 -10.42 3.24
N GLU A 140 -0.71 -11.07 2.09
CA GLU A 140 0.08 -12.31 2.03
C GLU A 140 1.51 -12.08 2.51
N VAL A 141 2.06 -10.89 2.21
CA VAL A 141 3.41 -10.48 2.57
C VAL A 141 3.42 -9.00 2.90
N VAL A 142 4.14 -8.65 3.95
CA VAL A 142 4.58 -7.29 4.27
C VAL A 142 6.09 -7.24 4.12
N LEU A 143 6.57 -6.46 3.15
CA LEU A 143 8.01 -6.24 2.89
C LEU A 143 8.45 -4.93 3.50
N ILE A 144 9.12 -5.00 4.63
CA ILE A 144 9.68 -3.84 5.32
C ILE A 144 11.12 -3.65 4.86
N ASP A 145 11.33 -2.72 3.94
CA ASP A 145 12.66 -2.31 3.51
C ASP A 145 13.10 -1.07 4.29
N LEU A 146 14.08 -1.26 5.16
CA LEU A 146 14.57 -0.18 6.03
C LEU A 146 15.19 0.99 5.26
N ASN A 147 15.59 0.78 4.01
CA ASN A 147 16.13 1.86 3.18
C ASN A 147 15.08 2.91 2.82
N THR A 148 13.80 2.57 2.84
CA THR A 148 12.71 3.53 2.57
C THR A 148 12.66 4.64 3.63
N LEU A 149 13.08 4.38 4.85
CA LEU A 149 13.12 5.37 5.93
C LEU A 149 14.15 6.48 5.69
N ARG A 150 15.18 6.24 4.88
CA ARG A 150 16.22 7.24 4.58
C ARG A 150 15.68 8.43 3.79
N THR A 151 14.59 8.26 3.07
CA THR A 151 13.95 9.31 2.26
C THR A 151 12.78 9.95 2.97
N LEU A 152 12.43 9.47 4.15
CA LEU A 152 11.34 10.02 4.93
C LEU A 152 11.78 11.37 5.55
N PRO A 153 10.99 12.47 5.38
CA PRO A 153 11.28 13.73 6.05
C PRO A 153 11.40 13.55 7.57
N LYS A 154 12.41 14.15 8.19
CA LYS A 154 12.70 14.00 9.65
C LYS A 154 11.47 14.23 10.54
N ARG A 155 10.61 15.18 10.17
CA ARG A 155 9.36 15.48 10.91
C ARG A 155 8.42 14.26 11.01
N HIS A 156 8.32 13.44 9.97
CA HIS A 156 7.48 12.23 9.98
C HIS A 156 8.10 11.14 10.85
N TYR A 157 9.41 10.97 10.76
CA TYR A 157 10.13 10.02 11.60
C TYR A 157 9.92 10.28 13.10
N TYR A 158 10.05 11.54 13.56
CA TYR A 158 9.88 11.91 14.96
C TYR A 158 8.40 11.90 15.41
N ASN A 159 7.47 12.35 14.57
CA ASN A 159 6.05 12.34 14.89
C ASN A 159 5.50 10.92 15.09
N ASP A 160 5.95 9.97 14.29
CA ASP A 160 5.52 8.59 14.40
C ASP A 160 6.03 7.93 15.68
N LEU A 161 7.28 8.19 16.07
CA LEU A 161 7.85 7.72 17.34
C LEU A 161 7.14 8.35 18.55
N TRP A 162 6.82 9.64 18.48
CA TRP A 162 6.12 10.36 19.57
C TRP A 162 4.68 9.88 19.78
N ARG A 163 3.97 9.51 18.73
CA ARG A 163 2.61 8.96 18.85
C ARG A 163 2.60 7.63 19.61
N ARG A 164 3.61 6.79 19.40
CA ARG A 164 3.71 5.50 20.06
C ARG A 164 3.99 5.64 21.57
N SER A 165 4.85 6.58 21.98
CA SER A 165 5.18 6.80 23.40
C SER A 165 4.01 7.30 24.25
N ARG A 166 2.86 7.65 23.66
CA ARG A 166 1.64 8.07 24.36
C ARG A 166 0.55 6.99 24.47
N GLN A 167 0.80 5.82 23.90
CA GLN A 167 -0.15 4.69 23.93
C GLN A 167 0.24 3.62 24.96
N GLU A 168 1.38 3.79 25.63
CA GLU A 168 1.80 3.07 26.83
C GLU A 168 1.43 3.90 28.08
#